data_dcb54170821d5b00c5afa5f2f29d0afc
#
_entry.id   dcb54170821d5b00c5afa5f2f29d0afc
#
_cell.length_a   1.000
_cell.length_b   1.000
_cell.length_c   1.000
_cell.angle_alpha   90.00
_cell.angle_beta   90.00
_cell.angle_gamma   90.00
#
_symmetry.space_group_name_H-M   'P 1'
#
loop_
_entity.id
_entity.type
_entity.pdbx_description
1 polymer ?
#
loop_
_entity_poly.entity_id
_entity_poly.type
_entity_poly.pdbx_seq_one_letter_code
_entity_poly.pdbx_strand_id
1 'polypeptide(L)'
;MSDVKALFGLIDKKNKRRLIGAVICCVLSVLCGILPYLGVWGIVTCFLNERTENLFQYVCLIVAAIILKHLLFGTGTKISHKVAYQTLGETRKKLFRKIARLPMGYVKTTASGQVKTIIMDNMEQLETFYAHNIPEIISGLAVPLCMEILLAILDIRVAGIMLIPVVLFILVGILMIIVQMKKMDEFNQAFADVSVKTVEYVNGMKELKIFAADESTYGRLSESIRTYSTVVTEWFQSCLKYVAFNHADLNSNLVFLFPLAGLMYLSGNVTAASYIMYLFMGLAMLIPLETVSNNFDYIGMNASVAKKIDEILKLDEMADTTSKAELSDHTIVFEHVTFSYGEGQPVLKDVSFTVPDGKVTALVGVSGSGKSTAASLICRFWDITEGQICMGGVPLNQIPLSDLMSQISFVTQNTFLFKKSIRDNIMMGNPEATEEEMMQAAKDAVCHDFIMRLPKGYDTVIDKETKLSGGEKQRITLARAILKNAPVVILDEATAYIDADNEDLLQKALAKLSEGKTVLVIAHRLSSIKEADSIVVLEQGKVIDCGTHDGLINRCSPYQDMWAAFEQSDQWKMGGVNA
;
A
#
# COMPACT_ATOMS: atom_id res chain seq x y z
N MET A 1 19.00 -8.52 -10.83
CA MET A 1 19.62 -7.20 -11.16
C MET A 1 18.58 -6.10 -11.44
N SER A 2 17.42 -6.38 -12.08
CA SER A 2 16.34 -5.40 -12.29
C SER A 2 15.79 -4.84 -10.98
N ASP A 3 15.58 -5.67 -10.00
CA ASP A 3 14.89 -5.35 -8.75
C ASP A 3 15.77 -4.47 -7.83
N VAL A 4 17.08 -4.73 -7.78
CA VAL A 4 18.06 -3.86 -7.09
C VAL A 4 18.16 -2.48 -7.75
N LYS A 5 17.96 -2.42 -9.08
CA LYS A 5 17.92 -1.14 -9.81
C LYS A 5 16.68 -0.32 -9.45
N ALA A 6 15.53 -0.96 -9.22
CA ALA A 6 14.33 -0.30 -8.73
C ALA A 6 14.54 0.32 -7.34
N LEU A 7 15.23 -0.40 -6.43
CA LEU A 7 15.53 0.06 -5.08
C LEU A 7 16.29 1.42 -5.09
N PHE A 8 17.34 1.52 -5.92
CA PHE A 8 18.07 2.79 -6.08
C PHE A 8 17.37 3.79 -7.00
N GLY A 9 16.34 3.36 -7.75
CA GLY A 9 15.52 4.22 -8.60
C GLY A 9 14.62 5.16 -7.81
N LEU A 10 14.17 4.75 -6.61
CA LEU A 10 13.32 5.56 -5.74
C LEU A 10 14.04 6.79 -5.18
N ILE A 11 15.38 6.76 -5.08
CA ILE A 11 16.18 7.85 -4.53
C ILE A 11 16.45 8.90 -5.60
N ASP A 12 16.13 10.16 -5.34
CA ASP A 12 16.44 11.28 -6.23
C ASP A 12 17.96 11.59 -6.33
N LYS A 13 18.37 12.31 -7.36
CA LYS A 13 19.80 12.63 -7.60
C LYS A 13 20.46 13.36 -6.42
N LYS A 14 19.73 14.22 -5.72
CA LYS A 14 20.25 14.98 -4.57
C LYS A 14 20.49 14.06 -3.38
N ASN A 15 19.53 13.20 -3.07
CA ASN A 15 19.62 12.26 -1.95
C ASN A 15 20.63 11.13 -2.26
N LYS A 16 20.82 10.70 -3.52
CA LYS A 16 21.92 9.80 -3.90
C LYS A 16 23.30 10.38 -3.53
N ARG A 17 23.55 11.65 -3.85
CA ARG A 17 24.81 12.32 -3.48
C ARG A 17 25.00 12.38 -1.96
N ARG A 18 23.95 12.66 -1.21
CA ARG A 18 23.98 12.68 0.25
C ARG A 18 24.24 11.29 0.84
N LEU A 19 23.60 10.25 0.29
CA LEU A 19 23.83 8.87 0.71
C LEU A 19 25.29 8.45 0.48
N ILE A 20 25.89 8.81 -0.67
CA ILE A 20 27.31 8.61 -0.92
C ILE A 20 28.16 9.33 0.14
N GLY A 21 27.82 10.57 0.50
CA GLY A 21 28.49 11.29 1.58
C GLY A 21 28.38 10.59 2.93
N ALA A 22 27.20 10.04 3.27
CA ALA A 22 27.01 9.24 4.48
C ALA A 22 27.92 8.00 4.49
N VAL A 23 27.96 7.27 3.37
CA VAL A 23 28.81 6.09 3.19
C VAL A 23 30.28 6.45 3.33
N ILE A 24 30.73 7.55 2.73
CA ILE A 24 32.13 8.04 2.88
C ILE A 24 32.44 8.31 4.35
N CYS A 25 31.55 8.98 5.09
CA CYS A 25 31.73 9.20 6.53
C CYS A 25 31.83 7.88 7.30
N CYS A 26 31.02 6.89 6.98
CA CYS A 26 31.07 5.57 7.61
C CYS A 26 32.38 4.84 7.30
N VAL A 27 32.87 4.87 6.06
CA VAL A 27 34.16 4.27 5.67
C VAL A 27 35.34 4.99 6.34
N LEU A 28 35.33 6.31 6.41
CA LEU A 28 36.33 7.08 7.15
C LEU A 28 36.30 6.74 8.66
N SER A 29 35.12 6.51 9.24
CA SER A 29 34.97 6.01 10.61
C SER A 29 35.67 4.66 10.79
N VAL A 30 35.56 3.75 9.82
CA VAL A 30 36.26 2.46 9.82
C VAL A 30 37.77 2.66 9.85
N LEU A 31 38.32 3.52 9.00
CA LEU A 31 39.75 3.82 8.99
C LEU A 31 40.25 4.37 10.34
N CYS A 32 39.47 5.27 10.96
CA CYS A 32 39.74 5.74 12.32
C CYS A 32 39.68 4.59 13.36
N GLY A 33 38.80 3.60 13.14
CA GLY A 33 38.66 2.43 14.00
C GLY A 33 39.85 1.45 13.94
N ILE A 34 40.72 1.57 12.93
CA ILE A 34 41.95 0.76 12.79
C ILE A 34 43.11 1.39 13.57
N LEU A 35 43.17 2.72 13.72
CA LEU A 35 44.24 3.43 14.39
C LEU A 35 44.53 2.97 15.84
N PRO A 36 43.52 2.63 16.67
CA PRO A 36 43.75 2.07 18.01
C PRO A 36 44.64 0.85 18.03
N TYR A 37 44.60 -0.02 17.01
CA TYR A 37 45.48 -1.21 16.96
C TYR A 37 46.96 -0.83 16.81
N LEU A 38 47.25 0.22 15.99
CA LEU A 38 48.58 0.78 15.87
C LEU A 38 49.02 1.45 17.18
N GLY A 39 48.09 2.11 17.88
CA GLY A 39 48.35 2.68 19.20
C GLY A 39 48.70 1.62 20.24
N VAL A 40 47.96 0.50 20.28
CA VAL A 40 48.28 -0.64 21.15
C VAL A 40 49.62 -1.24 20.81
N TRP A 41 49.92 -1.42 19.51
CA TRP A 41 51.24 -1.88 19.06
C TRP A 41 52.37 -0.96 19.58
N GLY A 42 52.21 0.36 19.49
CA GLY A 42 53.15 1.33 20.00
C GLY A 42 53.34 1.25 21.53
N ILE A 43 52.25 1.12 22.28
CA ILE A 43 52.26 0.95 23.75
C ILE A 43 53.02 -0.33 24.15
N VAL A 44 52.69 -1.47 23.53
CA VAL A 44 53.34 -2.74 23.79
C VAL A 44 54.86 -2.65 23.46
N THR A 45 55.19 -1.98 22.36
CA THR A 45 56.59 -1.77 21.96
C THR A 45 57.35 -0.91 22.99
N CYS A 46 56.70 0.13 23.54
CA CYS A 46 57.26 0.94 24.65
C CYS A 46 57.54 0.09 25.88
N PHE A 47 56.61 -0.75 26.31
CA PHE A 47 56.78 -1.60 27.47
C PHE A 47 57.91 -2.64 27.28
N LEU A 48 57.97 -3.30 26.12
CA LEU A 48 58.98 -4.32 25.85
C LEU A 48 60.41 -3.73 25.72
N ASN A 49 60.52 -2.46 25.35
CA ASN A 49 61.82 -1.78 25.20
C ASN A 49 62.14 -0.87 26.41
N GLU A 50 61.36 -0.91 27.49
CA GLU A 50 61.50 -0.10 28.71
C GLU A 50 61.55 1.43 28.41
N ARG A 51 60.96 1.90 27.31
CA ARG A 51 60.90 3.31 26.88
C ARG A 51 59.51 3.90 27.11
N THR A 52 59.41 4.87 27.99
CA THR A 52 58.12 5.50 28.35
C THR A 52 57.85 6.81 27.61
N GLU A 53 58.86 7.34 26.87
CA GLU A 53 58.80 8.69 26.28
C GLU A 53 57.62 8.92 25.36
N ASN A 54 57.16 7.93 24.57
CA ASN A 54 56.09 8.06 23.61
C ASN A 54 54.73 7.45 24.10
N LEU A 55 54.67 6.92 25.32
CA LEU A 55 53.48 6.24 25.82
C LEU A 55 52.26 7.14 25.81
N PHE A 56 52.41 8.39 26.25
CA PHE A 56 51.33 9.37 26.28
C PHE A 56 50.80 9.69 24.86
N GLN A 57 51.69 9.75 23.85
CA GLN A 57 51.31 10.00 22.48
C GLN A 57 50.43 8.89 21.88
N TYR A 58 50.75 7.60 22.18
CA TYR A 58 49.94 6.46 21.75
C TYR A 58 48.57 6.41 22.43
N VAL A 59 48.52 6.76 23.73
CA VAL A 59 47.23 6.88 24.45
C VAL A 59 46.40 8.00 23.81
N CYS A 60 46.98 9.17 23.56
CA CYS A 60 46.29 10.28 22.86
C CYS A 60 45.78 9.87 21.48
N LEU A 61 46.59 9.12 20.71
CA LEU A 61 46.23 8.60 19.41
C LEU A 61 45.00 7.71 19.49
N ILE A 62 44.94 6.77 20.44
CA ILE A 62 43.83 5.86 20.65
C ILE A 62 42.57 6.66 20.98
N VAL A 63 42.64 7.55 21.96
CA VAL A 63 41.50 8.36 22.39
C VAL A 63 40.96 9.24 21.25
N ALA A 64 41.86 9.94 20.55
CA ALA A 64 41.48 10.78 19.42
C ALA A 64 40.84 9.96 18.28
N ALA A 65 41.39 8.80 17.97
CA ALA A 65 40.86 7.91 16.94
C ALA A 65 39.46 7.37 17.30
N ILE A 66 39.22 7.00 18.57
CA ILE A 66 37.91 6.56 19.04
C ILE A 66 36.89 7.69 18.95
N ILE A 67 37.25 8.89 19.41
CA ILE A 67 36.35 10.06 19.34
C ILE A 67 36.01 10.35 17.88
N LEU A 68 37.00 10.42 17.00
CA LEU A 68 36.80 10.73 15.58
C LEU A 68 35.98 9.65 14.87
N LYS A 69 36.21 8.36 15.20
CA LYS A 69 35.40 7.23 14.73
C LYS A 69 33.91 7.47 15.03
N HIS A 70 33.57 7.75 16.29
CA HIS A 70 32.18 7.93 16.70
C HIS A 70 31.54 9.20 16.11
N LEU A 71 32.30 10.29 15.98
CA LEU A 71 31.81 11.52 15.34
C LEU A 71 31.50 11.30 13.85
N LEU A 72 32.40 10.62 13.11
CA LEU A 72 32.21 10.32 11.71
C LEU A 72 31.04 9.35 11.49
N PHE A 73 30.97 8.29 12.29
CA PHE A 73 29.88 7.31 12.22
C PHE A 73 28.53 7.98 12.51
N GLY A 74 28.42 8.76 13.60
CA GLY A 74 27.19 9.47 13.96
C GLY A 74 26.78 10.49 12.90
N THR A 75 27.76 11.17 12.26
CA THR A 75 27.47 12.08 11.14
C THR A 75 26.95 11.33 9.92
N GLY A 76 27.58 10.21 9.56
CA GLY A 76 27.15 9.35 8.47
C GLY A 76 25.72 8.82 8.70
N THR A 77 25.44 8.27 9.87
CA THR A 77 24.11 7.76 10.25
C THR A 77 23.06 8.88 10.24
N LYS A 78 23.36 10.07 10.79
CA LYS A 78 22.44 11.22 10.72
C LYS A 78 22.09 11.61 9.28
N ILE A 79 23.05 11.56 8.38
CA ILE A 79 22.81 11.88 6.96
C ILE A 79 21.97 10.78 6.30
N SER A 80 22.27 9.48 6.56
CA SER A 80 21.52 8.36 5.98
C SER A 80 20.06 8.34 6.42
N HIS A 81 19.75 8.59 7.70
CA HIS A 81 18.39 8.75 8.19
C HIS A 81 17.64 9.91 7.49
N LYS A 82 18.30 11.06 7.36
CA LYS A 82 17.72 12.20 6.65
C LYS A 82 17.39 11.86 5.20
N VAL A 83 18.25 11.12 4.51
CA VAL A 83 18.01 10.64 3.14
C VAL A 83 16.84 9.67 3.10
N ALA A 84 16.78 8.70 4.03
CA ALA A 84 15.70 7.74 4.12
C ALA A 84 14.34 8.44 4.27
N TYR A 85 14.17 9.28 5.30
CA TYR A 85 12.91 10.00 5.55
C TYR A 85 12.49 10.89 4.38
N GLN A 86 13.43 11.62 3.76
CA GLN A 86 13.11 12.46 2.61
C GLN A 86 12.68 11.63 1.40
N THR A 87 13.41 10.56 1.09
CA THR A 87 13.09 9.68 -0.06
C THR A 87 11.73 9.04 0.13
N LEU A 88 11.45 8.49 1.32
CA LEU A 88 10.18 7.81 1.60
C LEU A 88 9.01 8.77 1.67
N GLY A 89 9.20 9.97 2.23
CA GLY A 89 8.18 11.01 2.22
C GLY A 89 7.77 11.42 0.81
N GLU A 90 8.73 11.61 -0.10
CA GLU A 90 8.44 11.92 -1.50
C GLU A 90 7.83 10.71 -2.26
N THR A 91 8.28 9.50 -1.96
CA THR A 91 7.71 8.29 -2.56
C THR A 91 6.25 8.08 -2.12
N ARG A 92 5.93 8.29 -0.83
CA ARG A 92 4.54 8.26 -0.33
C ARG A 92 3.67 9.29 -1.05
N LYS A 93 4.13 10.53 -1.19
CA LYS A 93 3.40 11.57 -1.93
C LYS A 93 3.14 11.19 -3.38
N LYS A 94 4.16 10.61 -4.06
CA LYS A 94 4.01 10.13 -5.45
C LYS A 94 2.98 9.00 -5.54
N LEU A 95 3.03 8.03 -4.62
CA LEU A 95 2.07 6.92 -4.58
C LEU A 95 0.65 7.41 -4.33
N PHE A 96 0.43 8.31 -3.36
CA PHE A 96 -0.90 8.87 -3.11
C PHE A 96 -1.44 9.61 -4.33
N ARG A 97 -0.63 10.46 -4.98
CA ARG A 97 -1.03 11.15 -6.22
C ARG A 97 -1.32 10.17 -7.35
N LYS A 98 -0.50 9.14 -7.47
CA LYS A 98 -0.69 8.10 -8.48
C LYS A 98 -1.99 7.35 -8.26
N ILE A 99 -2.23 6.83 -7.06
CA ILE A 99 -3.44 6.08 -6.72
C ILE A 99 -4.69 6.94 -6.93
N ALA A 100 -4.65 8.25 -6.61
CA ALA A 100 -5.75 9.16 -6.84
C ALA A 100 -6.08 9.39 -8.33
N ARG A 101 -5.15 9.08 -9.24
CA ARG A 101 -5.31 9.22 -10.70
C ARG A 101 -5.50 7.90 -11.45
N LEU A 102 -5.36 6.77 -10.73
CA LEU A 102 -5.63 5.47 -11.32
C LEU A 102 -7.15 5.26 -11.51
N PRO A 103 -7.55 4.45 -12.51
CA PRO A 103 -8.95 4.03 -12.64
C PRO A 103 -9.47 3.41 -11.33
N MET A 104 -10.73 3.68 -11.00
CA MET A 104 -11.36 3.16 -9.78
C MET A 104 -11.35 1.62 -9.71
N GLY A 105 -11.23 0.98 -10.89
CA GLY A 105 -11.04 -0.46 -11.00
C GLY A 105 -9.85 -0.98 -10.21
N TYR A 106 -8.71 -0.31 -10.26
CA TYR A 106 -7.55 -0.67 -9.46
C TYR A 106 -7.84 -0.62 -7.96
N VAL A 107 -8.53 0.44 -7.50
CA VAL A 107 -8.87 0.62 -6.08
C VAL A 107 -9.89 -0.42 -5.60
N LYS A 108 -10.84 -0.82 -6.45
CA LYS A 108 -11.86 -1.83 -6.12
C LYS A 108 -11.32 -3.26 -6.13
N THR A 109 -10.41 -3.59 -7.06
CA THR A 109 -9.83 -4.93 -7.17
C THR A 109 -8.66 -5.15 -6.21
N THR A 110 -7.96 -4.08 -5.83
CA THR A 110 -6.87 -4.15 -4.87
C THR A 110 -7.41 -4.02 -3.45
N ALA A 111 -7.22 -5.04 -2.63
CA ALA A 111 -7.66 -4.99 -1.24
C ALA A 111 -7.04 -3.77 -0.52
N SER A 112 -7.88 -2.98 0.17
CA SER A 112 -7.43 -1.77 0.90
C SER A 112 -6.30 -2.06 1.89
N GLY A 113 -6.26 -3.27 2.45
CA GLY A 113 -5.17 -3.76 3.29
C GLY A 113 -3.83 -3.85 2.55
N GLN A 114 -3.83 -4.27 1.28
CA GLN A 114 -2.60 -4.33 0.46
C GLN A 114 -2.05 -2.92 0.19
N VAL A 115 -2.92 -1.97 -0.16
CA VAL A 115 -2.52 -0.57 -0.36
C VAL A 115 -1.93 0.03 0.92
N LYS A 116 -2.58 -0.24 2.08
CA LYS A 116 -2.05 0.16 3.39
C LYS A 116 -0.67 -0.44 3.64
N THR A 117 -0.49 -1.75 3.45
CA THR A 117 0.78 -2.44 3.66
C THR A 117 1.90 -1.84 2.79
N ILE A 118 1.62 -1.53 1.51
CA ILE A 118 2.60 -0.91 0.62
C ILE A 118 2.99 0.50 1.10
N ILE A 119 2.02 1.33 1.49
CA ILE A 119 2.27 2.74 1.87
C ILE A 119 2.87 2.87 3.28
N MET A 120 2.53 1.97 4.20
CA MET A 120 2.95 2.05 5.60
C MET A 120 4.08 1.06 5.90
N ASP A 121 3.78 -0.23 5.92
CA ASP A 121 4.66 -1.26 6.45
C ASP A 121 5.91 -1.47 5.55
N ASN A 122 5.71 -1.54 4.25
CA ASN A 122 6.81 -1.69 3.29
C ASN A 122 7.71 -0.45 3.23
N MET A 123 7.15 0.75 3.46
CA MET A 123 7.96 1.97 3.54
C MET A 123 8.85 1.99 4.78
N GLU A 124 8.42 1.44 5.92
CA GLU A 124 9.23 1.33 7.12
C GLU A 124 10.41 0.36 6.91
N GLN A 125 10.17 -0.75 6.22
CA GLN A 125 11.25 -1.66 5.83
C GLN A 125 12.31 -0.98 4.96
N LEU A 126 11.89 -0.18 3.97
CA LEU A 126 12.79 0.60 3.12
C LEU A 126 13.56 1.66 3.91
N GLU A 127 12.97 2.24 4.97
CA GLU A 127 13.67 3.16 5.86
C GLU A 127 14.87 2.48 6.48
N THR A 128 14.64 1.35 7.15
CA THR A 128 15.70 0.56 7.78
C THR A 128 16.81 0.23 6.78
N PHE A 129 16.44 -0.12 5.56
CA PHE A 129 17.40 -0.42 4.50
C PHE A 129 18.29 0.78 4.15
N TYR A 130 17.71 1.96 3.88
CA TYR A 130 18.49 3.14 3.51
C TYR A 130 19.25 3.75 4.69
N ALA A 131 18.66 3.73 5.89
CA ALA A 131 19.24 4.36 7.07
C ALA A 131 20.36 3.52 7.71
N HIS A 132 20.18 2.20 7.75
CA HIS A 132 21.05 1.28 8.49
C HIS A 132 21.76 0.27 7.58
N ASN A 133 21.04 -0.54 6.79
CA ASN A 133 21.64 -1.67 6.10
C ASN A 133 22.70 -1.24 5.08
N ILE A 134 22.46 -0.16 4.31
CA ILE A 134 23.47 0.33 3.34
C ILE A 134 24.76 0.77 4.04
N PRO A 135 24.74 1.69 5.05
CA PRO A 135 25.95 2.06 5.78
C PRO A 135 26.64 0.87 6.45
N GLU A 136 25.89 -0.04 7.05
CA GLU A 136 26.43 -1.20 7.76
C GLU A 136 27.07 -2.23 6.83
N ILE A 137 26.44 -2.55 5.71
CA ILE A 137 27.00 -3.47 4.70
C ILE A 137 28.33 -2.90 4.17
N ILE A 138 28.34 -1.62 3.80
CA ILE A 138 29.55 -1.02 3.22
C ILE A 138 30.66 -0.89 4.27
N SER A 139 30.33 -0.48 5.49
CA SER A 139 31.30 -0.43 6.59
C SER A 139 31.80 -1.83 6.97
N GLY A 140 30.88 -2.82 7.00
CA GLY A 140 31.20 -4.20 7.31
C GLY A 140 32.15 -4.84 6.30
N LEU A 141 32.05 -4.48 5.01
CA LEU A 141 32.98 -4.90 3.97
C LEU A 141 34.30 -4.10 4.02
N ALA A 142 34.24 -2.81 4.39
CA ALA A 142 35.41 -1.95 4.44
C ALA A 142 36.38 -2.33 5.55
N VAL A 143 35.89 -2.80 6.72
CA VAL A 143 36.76 -3.16 7.86
C VAL A 143 37.75 -4.26 7.50
N PRO A 144 37.34 -5.47 7.08
CA PRO A 144 38.29 -6.52 6.75
C PRO A 144 39.20 -6.13 5.58
N LEU A 145 38.67 -5.42 4.57
CA LEU A 145 39.48 -4.95 3.44
C LEU A 145 40.60 -3.99 3.89
N CYS A 146 40.25 -3.00 4.72
CA CYS A 146 41.25 -2.02 5.20
C CYS A 146 42.24 -2.68 6.17
N MET A 147 41.81 -3.60 7.00
CA MET A 147 42.69 -4.37 7.89
C MET A 147 43.66 -5.26 7.09
N GLU A 148 43.14 -5.93 6.06
CA GLU A 148 43.97 -6.79 5.19
C GLU A 148 45.03 -5.98 4.43
N ILE A 149 44.66 -4.81 3.91
CA ILE A 149 45.62 -3.90 3.27
C ILE A 149 46.71 -3.46 4.26
N LEU A 150 46.33 -3.10 5.49
CA LEU A 150 47.28 -2.73 6.53
C LEU A 150 48.23 -3.88 6.86
N LEU A 151 47.69 -5.08 7.05
CA LEU A 151 48.48 -6.28 7.31
C LEU A 151 49.45 -6.59 6.15
N ALA A 152 48.99 -6.46 4.92
CA ALA A 152 49.85 -6.65 3.73
C ALA A 152 51.02 -5.64 3.66
N ILE A 153 50.81 -4.41 4.14
CA ILE A 153 51.85 -3.39 4.25
C ILE A 153 52.85 -3.74 5.37
N LEU A 154 52.35 -4.26 6.50
CA LEU A 154 53.18 -4.60 7.66
C LEU A 154 53.96 -5.91 7.48
N ASP A 155 53.28 -6.98 7.08
CA ASP A 155 53.84 -8.28 6.75
C ASP A 155 52.91 -9.09 5.84
N ILE A 156 53.29 -9.21 4.56
CA ILE A 156 52.48 -9.90 3.53
C ILE A 156 52.23 -11.38 3.86
N ARG A 157 53.08 -12.03 4.67
CA ARG A 157 52.90 -13.42 5.06
C ARG A 157 51.75 -13.55 6.07
N VAL A 158 51.66 -12.61 7.01
CA VAL A 158 50.58 -12.54 7.99
C VAL A 158 49.24 -12.23 7.30
N ALA A 159 49.26 -11.30 6.34
CA ALA A 159 48.06 -11.02 5.50
C ALA A 159 47.62 -12.29 4.75
N GLY A 160 48.51 -13.05 4.15
CA GLY A 160 48.20 -14.33 3.51
C GLY A 160 47.56 -15.37 4.45
N ILE A 161 47.99 -15.41 5.72
CA ILE A 161 47.38 -16.27 6.74
C ILE A 161 45.95 -15.78 7.06
N MET A 162 45.75 -14.48 7.25
CA MET A 162 44.46 -13.88 7.63
C MET A 162 43.45 -13.90 6.48
N LEU A 163 43.89 -13.95 5.25
CA LEU A 163 43.01 -14.04 4.07
C LEU A 163 42.29 -15.41 4.00
N ILE A 164 42.84 -16.48 4.57
CA ILE A 164 42.27 -17.83 4.52
C ILE A 164 40.85 -17.86 5.09
N PRO A 165 40.62 -17.50 6.37
CA PRO A 165 39.26 -17.51 6.95
C PRO A 165 38.33 -16.51 6.28
N VAL A 166 38.81 -15.35 5.82
CA VAL A 166 37.99 -14.39 5.06
C VAL A 166 37.44 -15.01 3.76
N VAL A 167 38.31 -15.69 3.01
CA VAL A 167 37.90 -16.37 1.76
C VAL A 167 36.95 -17.53 2.07
N LEU A 168 37.20 -18.31 3.12
CA LEU A 168 36.30 -19.39 3.54
C LEU A 168 34.92 -18.85 3.93
N PHE A 169 34.86 -17.79 4.73
CA PHE A 169 33.60 -17.13 5.12
C PHE A 169 32.79 -16.70 3.89
N ILE A 170 33.44 -16.03 2.93
CA ILE A 170 32.79 -15.56 1.70
C ILE A 170 32.29 -16.74 0.85
N LEU A 171 33.13 -17.78 0.63
CA LEU A 171 32.75 -18.95 -0.16
C LEU A 171 31.55 -19.70 0.43
N VAL A 172 31.58 -19.94 1.74
CA VAL A 172 30.48 -20.61 2.44
C VAL A 172 29.23 -19.75 2.46
N GLY A 173 29.37 -18.43 2.62
CA GLY A 173 28.27 -17.47 2.50
C GLY A 173 27.60 -17.48 1.14
N ILE A 174 28.40 -17.51 0.04
CA ILE A 174 27.86 -17.64 -1.33
C ILE A 174 27.10 -18.97 -1.49
N LEU A 175 27.65 -20.07 -1.01
CA LEU A 175 26.96 -21.38 -1.06
C LEU A 175 25.65 -21.35 -0.29
N MET A 176 25.61 -20.71 0.87
CA MET A 176 24.40 -20.51 1.66
C MET A 176 23.34 -19.75 0.87
N ILE A 177 23.70 -18.61 0.26
CA ILE A 177 22.77 -17.80 -0.55
C ILE A 177 22.20 -18.62 -1.72
N ILE A 178 23.02 -19.42 -2.41
CA ILE A 178 22.55 -20.26 -3.52
C ILE A 178 21.51 -21.29 -3.02
N VAL A 179 21.71 -21.85 -1.85
CA VAL A 179 20.76 -22.81 -1.25
C VAL A 179 19.49 -22.11 -0.79
N GLN A 180 19.59 -20.94 -0.17
CA GLN A 180 18.45 -20.12 0.25
C GLN A 180 17.56 -19.73 -0.95
N MET A 181 18.15 -19.23 -2.03
CA MET A 181 17.41 -18.78 -3.21
C MET A 181 16.58 -19.91 -3.86
N LYS A 182 17.05 -21.15 -3.81
CA LYS A 182 16.32 -22.29 -4.39
C LYS A 182 14.98 -22.58 -3.71
N LYS A 183 14.85 -22.28 -2.42
CA LYS A 183 13.64 -22.55 -1.63
C LYS A 183 12.83 -21.30 -1.30
N MET A 184 13.27 -20.12 -1.75
CA MET A 184 12.65 -18.84 -1.44
C MET A 184 11.22 -18.73 -1.99
N ASP A 185 10.99 -19.23 -3.21
CA ASP A 185 9.66 -19.17 -3.83
C ASP A 185 8.66 -20.06 -3.07
N GLU A 186 9.07 -21.26 -2.66
CA GLU A 186 8.27 -22.18 -1.86
C GLU A 186 7.91 -21.58 -0.50
N PHE A 187 8.90 -20.95 0.17
CA PHE A 187 8.69 -20.20 1.41
C PHE A 187 7.68 -19.06 1.23
N ASN A 188 7.84 -18.25 0.19
CA ASN A 188 6.96 -17.11 -0.08
C ASN A 188 5.52 -17.55 -0.38
N GLN A 189 5.33 -18.64 -1.12
CA GLN A 189 4.02 -19.22 -1.40
C GLN A 189 3.35 -19.74 -0.12
N ALA A 190 4.07 -20.50 0.70
CA ALA A 190 3.54 -21.03 1.95
C ALA A 190 3.18 -19.91 2.93
N PHE A 191 3.99 -18.86 3.03
CA PHE A 191 3.72 -17.68 3.85
C PHE A 191 2.48 -16.91 3.37
N ALA A 192 2.34 -16.72 2.04
CA ALA A 192 1.18 -16.06 1.46
C ALA A 192 -0.11 -16.85 1.72
N ASP A 193 -0.08 -18.18 1.59
CA ASP A 193 -1.24 -19.05 1.84
C ASP A 193 -1.71 -18.95 3.31
N VAL A 194 -0.80 -19.04 4.28
CA VAL A 194 -1.13 -18.83 5.71
C VAL A 194 -1.72 -17.44 5.94
N SER A 195 -1.14 -16.41 5.33
CA SER A 195 -1.60 -15.03 5.49
C SER A 195 -3.03 -14.84 4.98
N VAL A 196 -3.34 -15.35 3.80
CA VAL A 196 -4.69 -15.28 3.20
C VAL A 196 -5.70 -16.02 4.06
N LYS A 197 -5.41 -17.27 4.47
CA LYS A 197 -6.32 -18.09 5.29
C LYS A 197 -6.50 -17.53 6.69
N THR A 198 -5.48 -16.90 7.27
CA THR A 198 -5.60 -16.21 8.56
C THR A 198 -6.59 -15.04 8.47
N VAL A 199 -6.49 -14.22 7.42
CA VAL A 199 -7.40 -13.09 7.19
C VAL A 199 -8.83 -13.60 6.95
N GLU A 200 -9.00 -14.65 6.14
CA GLU A 200 -10.30 -15.30 5.91
C GLU A 200 -10.92 -15.81 7.23
N TYR A 201 -10.13 -16.52 8.05
CA TYR A 201 -10.56 -17.05 9.34
C TYR A 201 -10.98 -15.95 10.32
N VAL A 202 -10.20 -14.86 10.42
CA VAL A 202 -10.51 -13.72 11.31
C VAL A 202 -11.75 -12.97 10.83
N ASN A 203 -11.89 -12.73 9.53
CA ASN A 203 -13.07 -12.05 8.98
C ASN A 203 -14.35 -12.89 9.10
N GLY A 204 -14.24 -14.22 8.94
CA GLY A 204 -15.35 -15.17 9.10
C GLY A 204 -15.63 -15.60 10.53
N MET A 205 -14.95 -15.04 11.53
CA MET A 205 -15.04 -15.50 12.94
C MET A 205 -16.47 -15.43 13.50
N LYS A 206 -17.26 -14.44 13.07
CA LYS A 206 -18.65 -14.29 13.51
C LYS A 206 -19.51 -15.45 13.01
N GLU A 207 -19.39 -15.79 11.75
CA GLU A 207 -20.07 -16.89 11.08
C GLU A 207 -19.63 -18.23 11.68
N LEU A 208 -18.34 -18.40 11.91
CA LEU A 208 -17.79 -19.60 12.56
C LEU A 208 -18.37 -19.81 13.96
N LYS A 209 -18.53 -18.75 14.76
CA LYS A 209 -19.12 -18.84 16.11
C LYS A 209 -20.62 -19.12 16.10
N ILE A 210 -21.36 -18.63 15.09
CA ILE A 210 -22.83 -18.82 15.00
C ILE A 210 -23.17 -20.22 14.50
N PHE A 211 -22.43 -20.70 13.49
CA PHE A 211 -22.74 -21.97 12.82
C PHE A 211 -21.99 -23.17 13.42
N ALA A 212 -21.36 -22.99 14.61
CA ALA A 212 -20.59 -24.03 15.30
C ALA A 212 -19.65 -24.75 14.30
N ALA A 213 -18.85 -23.95 13.59
CA ALA A 213 -18.00 -24.44 12.51
C ALA A 213 -17.17 -25.63 12.99
N ASP A 214 -17.38 -26.74 12.34
CA ASP A 214 -16.75 -28.01 12.56
C ASP A 214 -15.23 -27.89 12.40
N GLU A 215 -14.45 -28.84 12.93
CA GLU A 215 -12.99 -28.95 12.79
C GLU A 215 -12.48 -28.69 11.37
N SER A 216 -13.34 -28.83 10.34
CA SER A 216 -13.00 -28.66 8.93
C SER A 216 -12.52 -27.25 8.54
N THR A 217 -13.05 -26.18 9.16
CA THR A 217 -12.65 -24.80 8.83
C THR A 217 -11.37 -24.41 9.57
N TYR A 218 -11.21 -24.84 10.83
CA TYR A 218 -9.96 -24.75 11.56
C TYR A 218 -8.90 -25.66 10.93
N GLY A 219 -9.29 -26.83 10.41
CA GLY A 219 -8.41 -27.79 9.73
C GLY A 219 -7.63 -27.18 8.58
N ARG A 220 -8.29 -26.40 7.71
CA ARG A 220 -7.62 -25.75 6.56
C ARG A 220 -6.57 -24.74 6.97
N LEU A 221 -6.84 -23.91 7.98
CA LEU A 221 -5.84 -22.98 8.51
C LEU A 221 -4.71 -23.74 9.21
N SER A 222 -5.04 -24.74 10.03
CA SER A 222 -4.06 -25.59 10.72
C SER A 222 -3.14 -26.34 9.75
N GLU A 223 -3.69 -26.86 8.65
CA GLU A 223 -2.93 -27.51 7.58
C GLU A 223 -1.95 -26.55 6.90
N SER A 224 -2.40 -25.33 6.58
CA SER A 224 -1.52 -24.31 6.00
C SER A 224 -0.40 -23.89 6.95
N ILE A 225 -0.70 -23.72 8.25
CA ILE A 225 0.31 -23.43 9.26
C ILE A 225 1.31 -24.60 9.35
N ARG A 226 0.83 -25.84 9.29
CA ARG A 226 1.69 -27.03 9.31
C ARG A 226 2.59 -27.11 8.09
N THR A 227 2.03 -26.87 6.90
CA THR A 227 2.80 -26.82 5.65
C THR A 227 3.87 -25.72 5.72
N TYR A 228 3.51 -24.51 6.14
CA TYR A 228 4.47 -23.42 6.34
C TYR A 228 5.57 -23.79 7.33
N SER A 229 5.20 -24.36 8.48
CA SER A 229 6.17 -24.82 9.48
C SER A 229 7.13 -25.88 8.92
N THR A 230 6.63 -26.80 8.10
CA THR A 230 7.48 -27.82 7.45
C THR A 230 8.44 -27.17 6.46
N VAL A 231 7.95 -26.29 5.58
CA VAL A 231 8.78 -25.57 4.58
C VAL A 231 9.86 -24.74 5.29
N VAL A 232 9.50 -23.99 6.33
CA VAL A 232 10.47 -23.20 7.13
C VAL A 232 11.52 -24.08 7.77
N THR A 233 11.09 -25.21 8.36
CA THR A 233 12.01 -26.16 9.02
C THR A 233 12.99 -26.77 8.02
N GLU A 234 12.50 -27.21 6.86
CA GLU A 234 13.36 -27.76 5.81
C GLU A 234 14.32 -26.72 5.22
N TRP A 235 13.81 -25.50 5.01
CA TRP A 235 14.62 -24.37 4.57
C TRP A 235 15.74 -24.07 5.56
N PHE A 236 15.40 -23.94 6.84
CA PHE A 236 16.36 -23.70 7.92
C PHE A 236 17.39 -24.83 8.02
N GLN A 237 16.95 -26.09 8.03
CA GLN A 237 17.84 -27.26 8.08
C GLN A 237 18.81 -27.29 6.89
N SER A 238 18.38 -26.90 5.71
CA SER A 238 19.25 -26.84 4.51
C SER A 238 20.36 -25.78 4.64
N CYS A 239 20.10 -24.70 5.37
CA CYS A 239 21.05 -23.62 5.61
C CYS A 239 21.91 -23.81 6.86
N LEU A 240 21.43 -24.58 7.85
CA LEU A 240 22.01 -24.70 9.18
C LEU A 240 23.52 -25.01 9.19
N LYS A 241 23.98 -25.93 8.33
CA LYS A 241 25.40 -26.29 8.22
C LYS A 241 26.29 -25.12 7.80
N TYR A 242 25.80 -24.25 6.90
CA TYR A 242 26.52 -23.08 6.43
C TYR A 242 26.53 -21.98 7.49
N VAL A 243 25.40 -21.75 8.16
CA VAL A 243 25.28 -20.82 9.28
C VAL A 243 26.22 -21.25 10.42
N ALA A 244 26.16 -22.52 10.80
CA ALA A 244 27.04 -23.05 11.84
C ALA A 244 28.54 -22.92 11.51
N PHE A 245 28.90 -23.18 10.24
CA PHE A 245 30.28 -22.97 9.77
C PHE A 245 30.68 -21.49 9.85
N ASN A 246 29.85 -20.58 9.33
CA ASN A 246 30.17 -19.14 9.35
C ASN A 246 30.31 -18.61 10.78
N HIS A 247 29.44 -19.04 11.74
CA HIS A 247 29.58 -18.66 13.13
C HIS A 247 30.85 -19.25 13.79
N ALA A 248 31.23 -20.49 13.45
CA ALA A 248 32.47 -21.08 13.91
C ALA A 248 33.70 -20.36 13.32
N ASP A 249 33.59 -19.93 12.06
CA ASP A 249 34.66 -19.26 11.34
C ASP A 249 34.96 -17.83 11.87
N LEU A 250 33.99 -17.16 12.53
CA LEU A 250 34.17 -15.81 13.08
C LEU A 250 35.39 -15.70 14.02
N ASN A 251 35.75 -16.79 14.70
CA ASN A 251 36.92 -16.87 15.59
C ASN A 251 38.08 -17.64 14.96
N SER A 252 37.96 -18.15 13.75
CA SER A 252 38.96 -19.00 13.10
C SER A 252 40.26 -18.28 12.80
N ASN A 253 40.25 -16.94 12.68
CA ASN A 253 41.44 -16.14 12.55
C ASN A 253 42.48 -16.47 13.62
N LEU A 254 42.07 -16.67 14.86
CA LEU A 254 42.98 -17.06 15.94
C LEU A 254 43.52 -18.48 15.75
N VAL A 255 42.72 -19.41 15.23
CA VAL A 255 43.13 -20.79 14.99
C VAL A 255 44.27 -20.87 13.97
N PHE A 256 44.23 -20.01 12.93
CA PHE A 256 45.31 -19.93 11.94
C PHE A 256 46.45 -19.02 12.40
N LEU A 257 46.09 -17.86 12.94
CA LEU A 257 47.06 -16.81 13.25
C LEU A 257 47.92 -17.17 14.46
N PHE A 258 47.33 -17.71 15.57
CA PHE A 258 48.05 -18.00 16.78
C PHE A 258 49.21 -18.96 16.57
N PRO A 259 49.06 -20.16 15.93
CA PRO A 259 50.18 -21.03 15.67
C PRO A 259 51.15 -20.55 14.60
N LEU A 260 50.63 -20.03 13.44
CA LEU A 260 51.48 -19.69 12.30
C LEU A 260 52.29 -18.42 12.57
N ALA A 261 51.66 -17.35 13.05
CA ALA A 261 52.36 -16.14 13.44
C ALA A 261 53.22 -16.36 14.70
N GLY A 262 52.81 -17.28 15.59
CA GLY A 262 53.62 -17.72 16.73
C GLY A 262 54.92 -18.42 16.32
N LEU A 263 54.88 -19.29 15.29
CA LEU A 263 56.07 -19.89 14.71
C LEU A 263 56.99 -18.83 14.09
N MET A 264 56.42 -17.81 13.43
CA MET A 264 57.17 -16.67 12.88
C MET A 264 57.85 -15.86 14.00
N TYR A 265 57.19 -15.69 15.14
CA TYR A 265 57.74 -15.04 16.32
C TYR A 265 58.91 -15.87 16.89
N LEU A 266 58.70 -17.18 17.10
CA LEU A 266 59.76 -18.09 17.64
C LEU A 266 60.96 -18.18 16.70
N SER A 267 60.80 -18.05 15.41
CA SER A 267 61.85 -17.99 14.40
C SER A 267 62.53 -16.62 14.29
N GLY A 268 62.13 -15.62 15.07
CA GLY A 268 62.69 -14.28 15.09
C GLY A 268 62.28 -13.39 13.89
N ASN A 269 61.31 -13.85 13.08
CA ASN A 269 60.84 -13.10 11.91
C ASN A 269 59.81 -12.01 12.24
N VAL A 270 59.19 -12.07 13.42
CA VAL A 270 58.17 -11.16 13.93
C VAL A 270 58.49 -10.77 15.35
N THR A 271 58.35 -9.49 15.72
CA THR A 271 58.53 -9.04 17.11
C THR A 271 57.35 -9.42 18.01
N ALA A 272 57.56 -9.52 19.34
CA ALA A 272 56.49 -9.81 20.29
C ALA A 272 55.35 -8.76 20.18
N ALA A 273 55.69 -7.48 20.05
CA ALA A 273 54.71 -6.41 19.90
C ALA A 273 53.85 -6.58 18.64
N SER A 274 54.48 -6.91 17.50
CA SER A 274 53.74 -7.15 16.24
C SER A 274 52.85 -8.41 16.33
N TYR A 275 53.35 -9.47 16.96
CA TYR A 275 52.56 -10.70 17.18
C TYR A 275 51.27 -10.42 18.00
N ILE A 276 51.41 -9.66 19.09
CA ILE A 276 50.27 -9.28 19.93
C ILE A 276 49.30 -8.42 19.12
N MET A 277 49.78 -7.44 18.34
CA MET A 277 48.93 -6.61 17.49
C MET A 277 48.15 -7.44 16.46
N TYR A 278 48.81 -8.41 15.81
CA TYR A 278 48.17 -9.30 14.84
C TYR A 278 47.04 -10.12 15.46
N LEU A 279 47.22 -10.60 16.68
CA LEU A 279 46.17 -11.32 17.40
C LEU A 279 44.94 -10.44 17.68
N PHE A 280 45.14 -9.18 18.09
CA PHE A 280 44.02 -8.25 18.29
C PHE A 280 43.30 -7.90 16.98
N MET A 281 44.05 -7.70 15.90
CA MET A 281 43.48 -7.44 14.56
C MET A 281 42.68 -8.66 14.07
N GLY A 282 43.20 -9.86 14.30
CA GLY A 282 42.52 -11.11 13.95
C GLY A 282 41.17 -11.29 14.62
N LEU A 283 41.06 -10.95 15.90
CA LEU A 283 39.79 -11.00 16.62
C LEU A 283 38.73 -10.04 16.08
N ALA A 284 39.17 -8.90 15.57
CA ALA A 284 38.22 -7.84 15.14
C ALA A 284 37.82 -7.94 13.67
N MET A 285 38.53 -8.72 12.85
CA MET A 285 38.44 -8.65 11.39
C MET A 285 37.16 -9.28 10.82
N LEU A 286 36.72 -10.42 11.34
CA LEU A 286 35.57 -11.17 10.80
C LEU A 286 34.21 -10.72 11.35
N ILE A 287 34.16 -10.14 12.55
CA ILE A 287 32.90 -9.71 13.19
C ILE A 287 32.05 -8.78 12.26
N PRO A 288 32.63 -7.80 11.55
CA PRO A 288 31.86 -6.97 10.63
C PRO A 288 31.27 -7.73 9.44
N LEU A 289 31.88 -8.85 9.02
CA LEU A 289 31.33 -9.70 7.94
C LEU A 289 30.05 -10.43 8.38
N GLU A 290 29.90 -10.75 9.66
CA GLU A 290 28.64 -11.28 10.20
C GLU A 290 27.50 -10.26 9.99
N THR A 291 27.75 -8.98 10.30
CA THR A 291 26.78 -7.90 10.04
C THR A 291 26.41 -7.83 8.56
N VAL A 292 27.37 -7.98 7.66
CA VAL A 292 27.11 -8.02 6.20
C VAL A 292 26.23 -9.22 5.86
N SER A 293 26.56 -10.41 6.37
CA SER A 293 25.80 -11.63 6.11
C SER A 293 24.34 -11.50 6.58
N ASN A 294 24.12 -11.01 7.80
CA ASN A 294 22.79 -10.80 8.36
C ASN A 294 21.97 -9.75 7.61
N ASN A 295 22.62 -8.75 7.02
CA ASN A 295 21.95 -7.71 6.25
C ASN A 295 21.71 -8.09 4.79
N PHE A 296 22.31 -9.17 4.29
CA PHE A 296 22.20 -9.56 2.88
C PHE A 296 20.78 -9.99 2.50
N ASP A 297 20.09 -10.69 3.39
CA ASP A 297 18.71 -11.14 3.20
C ASP A 297 17.74 -9.97 3.02
N TYR A 298 18.00 -8.85 3.68
CA TYR A 298 17.19 -7.63 3.55
C TYR A 298 17.30 -6.96 2.17
N ILE A 299 18.40 -7.18 1.43
CA ILE A 299 18.55 -6.63 0.07
C ILE A 299 17.49 -7.22 -0.85
N GLY A 300 17.32 -8.53 -0.86
CA GLY A 300 16.34 -9.23 -1.69
C GLY A 300 14.90 -8.83 -1.36
N MET A 301 14.58 -8.80 -0.06
CA MET A 301 13.26 -8.43 0.43
C MET A 301 12.90 -6.97 0.07
N ASN A 302 13.82 -6.04 0.32
CA ASN A 302 13.61 -4.62 0.00
C ASN A 302 13.59 -4.36 -1.52
N ALA A 303 14.34 -5.11 -2.30
CA ALA A 303 14.28 -5.03 -3.76
C ALA A 303 12.91 -5.45 -4.30
N SER A 304 12.29 -6.51 -3.74
CA SER A 304 10.92 -6.92 -4.07
C SER A 304 9.89 -5.85 -3.71
N VAL A 305 10.03 -5.23 -2.54
CA VAL A 305 9.18 -4.11 -2.11
C VAL A 305 9.31 -2.92 -3.08
N ALA A 306 10.53 -2.52 -3.41
CA ALA A 306 10.77 -1.41 -4.34
C ALA A 306 10.21 -1.69 -5.73
N LYS A 307 10.25 -2.95 -6.19
CA LYS A 307 9.65 -3.38 -7.45
C LYS A 307 8.13 -3.21 -7.44
N LYS A 308 7.45 -3.66 -6.38
CA LYS A 308 5.99 -3.47 -6.23
C LYS A 308 5.59 -1.99 -6.27
N ILE A 309 6.39 -1.12 -5.62
CA ILE A 309 6.18 0.33 -5.66
C ILE A 309 6.37 0.87 -7.07
N ASP A 310 7.43 0.45 -7.76
CA ASP A 310 7.73 0.86 -9.14
C ASP A 310 6.65 0.40 -10.13
N GLU A 311 6.11 -0.81 -9.95
CA GLU A 311 4.98 -1.33 -10.72
C GLU A 311 3.74 -0.45 -10.57
N ILE A 312 3.37 -0.05 -9.33
CA ILE A 312 2.24 0.86 -9.12
C ILE A 312 2.51 2.23 -9.77
N LEU A 313 3.72 2.76 -9.63
CA LEU A 313 4.09 4.06 -10.20
C LEU A 313 4.08 4.06 -11.74
N LYS A 314 4.21 2.89 -12.36
CA LYS A 314 4.20 2.71 -13.83
C LYS A 314 2.82 2.38 -14.40
N LEU A 315 1.82 2.06 -13.56
CA LEU A 315 0.46 1.84 -14.06
C LEU A 315 -0.01 3.05 -14.86
N ASP A 316 -0.80 2.82 -15.89
CA ASP A 316 -1.36 3.89 -16.70
C ASP A 316 -2.39 4.68 -15.89
N GLU A 317 -2.25 6.00 -15.88
CA GLU A 317 -3.24 6.90 -15.30
C GLU A 317 -4.41 7.03 -16.27
N MET A 318 -5.58 7.36 -15.76
CA MET A 318 -6.69 7.73 -16.62
C MET A 318 -6.26 8.92 -17.49
N ALA A 319 -6.48 8.79 -18.79
CA ALA A 319 -6.21 9.89 -19.72
C ALA A 319 -7.04 11.10 -19.28
N ASP A 320 -6.41 12.22 -19.00
CA ASP A 320 -7.07 13.45 -18.62
C ASP A 320 -6.74 14.55 -19.63
N THR A 321 -7.68 15.42 -19.88
CA THR A 321 -7.51 16.57 -20.77
C THR A 321 -7.47 17.86 -19.95
N THR A 322 -6.75 18.83 -20.43
CA THR A 322 -6.68 20.17 -19.83
C THR A 322 -7.56 21.18 -20.56
N SER A 323 -8.12 20.78 -21.70
CA SER A 323 -8.98 21.65 -22.51
C SER A 323 -10.36 21.73 -21.86
N LYS A 324 -10.80 22.93 -21.49
CA LYS A 324 -12.14 23.15 -20.96
C LYS A 324 -13.19 22.76 -22.02
N ALA A 325 -14.11 21.88 -21.66
CA ALA A 325 -15.21 21.49 -22.53
C ALA A 325 -16.42 22.42 -22.30
N GLU A 326 -17.03 22.92 -23.38
CA GLU A 326 -18.30 23.63 -23.31
C GLU A 326 -19.43 22.64 -23.56
N LEU A 327 -20.19 22.33 -22.51
CA LEU A 327 -21.36 21.45 -22.59
C LEU A 327 -22.57 22.26 -23.09
N SER A 328 -23.32 21.72 -24.06
CA SER A 328 -24.55 22.36 -24.54
C SER A 328 -25.69 22.25 -23.52
N ASP A 329 -25.76 21.10 -22.83
CA ASP A 329 -26.73 20.74 -21.79
C ASP A 329 -26.14 19.62 -20.92
N HIS A 330 -26.98 18.90 -20.16
CA HIS A 330 -26.54 17.76 -19.33
C HIS A 330 -27.17 16.44 -19.80
N THR A 331 -27.58 16.36 -21.08
CA THR A 331 -28.04 15.12 -21.69
C THR A 331 -26.87 14.11 -21.72
N ILE A 332 -27.10 12.87 -21.23
CA ILE A 332 -26.13 11.80 -21.29
C ILE A 332 -26.55 10.81 -22.36
N VAL A 333 -25.65 10.50 -23.29
CA VAL A 333 -25.90 9.59 -24.41
C VAL A 333 -24.88 8.45 -24.37
N PHE A 334 -25.38 7.23 -24.36
CA PHE A 334 -24.59 6.00 -24.58
C PHE A 334 -24.76 5.61 -26.05
N GLU A 335 -23.65 5.43 -26.77
CA GLU A 335 -23.63 5.03 -28.15
C GLU A 335 -22.76 3.80 -28.35
N HIS A 336 -23.40 2.66 -28.60
CA HIS A 336 -22.75 1.36 -28.86
C HIS A 336 -21.69 0.97 -27.81
N VAL A 337 -21.99 1.21 -26.51
CA VAL A 337 -21.03 1.03 -25.42
C VAL A 337 -20.85 -0.43 -25.08
N THR A 338 -19.61 -0.91 -25.21
CA THR A 338 -19.15 -2.22 -24.71
C THR A 338 -18.13 -2.02 -23.59
N PHE A 339 -18.28 -2.76 -22.50
CA PHE A 339 -17.39 -2.63 -21.36
C PHE A 339 -17.16 -3.97 -20.64
N SER A 340 -15.89 -4.21 -20.24
CA SER A 340 -15.45 -5.35 -19.41
C SER A 340 -14.60 -4.89 -18.23
N TYR A 341 -14.73 -5.54 -17.07
CA TYR A 341 -13.81 -5.39 -15.96
C TYR A 341 -12.55 -6.25 -16.19
N GLY A 342 -11.51 -5.68 -16.77
CA GLY A 342 -10.29 -6.40 -17.15
C GLY A 342 -10.48 -7.31 -18.37
N GLU A 343 -9.76 -8.45 -18.43
CA GLU A 343 -9.78 -9.40 -19.57
C GLU A 343 -11.00 -10.35 -19.56
N GLY A 344 -12.01 -10.06 -18.73
CA GLY A 344 -13.21 -10.88 -18.59
C GLY A 344 -14.24 -10.71 -19.72
N GLN A 345 -15.35 -11.45 -19.62
CA GLN A 345 -16.49 -11.27 -20.54
C GLN A 345 -17.11 -9.88 -20.36
N PRO A 346 -17.60 -9.25 -21.47
CA PRO A 346 -18.21 -7.93 -21.41
C PRO A 346 -19.48 -7.92 -20.54
N VAL A 347 -19.51 -6.97 -19.59
CA VAL A 347 -20.63 -6.72 -18.69
C VAL A 347 -21.70 -5.86 -19.39
N LEU A 348 -21.29 -4.90 -20.23
CA LEU A 348 -22.16 -4.17 -21.15
C LEU A 348 -21.77 -4.54 -22.57
N LYS A 349 -22.77 -4.78 -23.41
CA LYS A 349 -22.64 -5.32 -24.79
C LYS A 349 -23.47 -4.49 -25.74
N ASP A 350 -22.83 -3.58 -26.45
CA ASP A 350 -23.49 -2.74 -27.47
C ASP A 350 -24.68 -1.95 -26.89
N VAL A 351 -24.46 -1.28 -25.75
CA VAL A 351 -25.51 -0.56 -25.03
C VAL A 351 -25.67 0.85 -25.59
N SER A 352 -26.92 1.19 -25.99
CA SER A 352 -27.27 2.52 -26.46
C SER A 352 -28.57 3.00 -25.80
N PHE A 353 -28.52 4.14 -25.12
CA PHE A 353 -29.68 4.83 -24.54
C PHE A 353 -29.35 6.28 -24.22
N THR A 354 -30.38 7.08 -23.92
CA THR A 354 -30.24 8.49 -23.57
C THR A 354 -30.88 8.80 -22.23
N VAL A 355 -30.20 9.63 -21.43
CA VAL A 355 -30.73 10.29 -20.23
C VAL A 355 -30.95 11.78 -20.60
N PRO A 356 -32.17 12.22 -20.87
CA PRO A 356 -32.44 13.59 -21.32
C PRO A 356 -32.18 14.61 -20.21
N ASP A 357 -31.76 15.82 -20.58
CA ASP A 357 -31.54 16.91 -19.66
C ASP A 357 -32.82 17.29 -18.87
N GLY A 358 -32.64 17.51 -17.55
CA GLY A 358 -33.73 17.88 -16.64
C GLY A 358 -34.80 16.79 -16.43
N LYS A 359 -34.56 15.54 -16.84
CA LYS A 359 -35.49 14.42 -16.76
C LYS A 359 -34.99 13.31 -15.85
N VAL A 360 -35.93 12.50 -15.35
CA VAL A 360 -35.66 11.32 -14.52
C VAL A 360 -35.68 10.07 -15.42
N THR A 361 -34.54 9.39 -15.51
CA THR A 361 -34.41 8.12 -16.22
C THR A 361 -34.14 7.00 -15.23
N ALA A 362 -34.94 5.93 -15.26
CA ALA A 362 -34.76 4.75 -14.43
C ALA A 362 -34.05 3.62 -15.20
N LEU A 363 -32.98 3.08 -14.64
CA LEU A 363 -32.35 1.82 -15.09
C LEU A 363 -32.95 0.65 -14.32
N VAL A 364 -33.58 -0.29 -15.01
CA VAL A 364 -34.22 -1.47 -14.43
C VAL A 364 -33.66 -2.75 -15.04
N GLY A 365 -33.77 -3.85 -14.32
CA GLY A 365 -33.30 -5.16 -14.78
C GLY A 365 -32.90 -6.05 -13.59
N VAL A 366 -32.69 -7.34 -13.85
CA VAL A 366 -32.27 -8.31 -12.84
C VAL A 366 -30.91 -7.98 -12.25
N SER A 367 -30.59 -8.53 -11.08
CA SER A 367 -29.26 -8.37 -10.49
C SER A 367 -28.18 -8.88 -11.46
N GLY A 368 -27.08 -8.13 -11.61
CA GLY A 368 -26.01 -8.46 -12.55
C GLY A 368 -26.26 -8.03 -14.01
N SER A 369 -27.37 -7.34 -14.33
CA SER A 369 -27.63 -6.88 -15.72
C SER A 369 -26.74 -5.73 -16.22
N GLY A 370 -25.89 -5.11 -15.34
CA GLY A 370 -24.97 -4.04 -15.73
C GLY A 370 -25.39 -2.63 -15.30
N LYS A 371 -26.47 -2.46 -14.54
CA LYS A 371 -27.01 -1.13 -14.11
C LYS A 371 -25.98 -0.25 -13.38
N SER A 372 -25.39 -0.76 -12.28
CA SER A 372 -24.40 -0.03 -11.48
C SER A 372 -23.10 0.17 -12.27
N THR A 373 -22.80 -0.71 -13.23
CA THR A 373 -21.70 -0.52 -14.17
C THR A 373 -21.95 0.67 -15.08
N ALA A 374 -23.13 0.77 -15.71
CA ALA A 374 -23.49 1.91 -16.55
C ALA A 374 -23.42 3.25 -15.79
N ALA A 375 -23.97 3.30 -14.56
CA ALA A 375 -23.86 4.47 -13.68
C ALA A 375 -22.40 4.84 -13.34
N SER A 376 -21.56 3.84 -13.08
CA SER A 376 -20.14 4.05 -12.77
C SER A 376 -19.34 4.57 -13.98
N LEU A 377 -19.72 4.20 -15.21
CA LEU A 377 -19.09 4.69 -16.44
C LEU A 377 -19.42 6.16 -16.73
N ILE A 378 -20.59 6.65 -16.33
CA ILE A 378 -20.92 8.09 -16.42
C ILE A 378 -19.97 8.92 -15.56
N CYS A 379 -19.61 8.41 -14.36
CA CYS A 379 -18.61 9.02 -13.50
C CYS A 379 -17.17 8.80 -14.02
N ARG A 380 -17.01 8.12 -15.14
CA ARG A 380 -15.71 7.78 -15.69
C ARG A 380 -14.78 7.14 -14.64
N PHE A 381 -15.33 6.24 -13.79
CA PHE A 381 -14.53 5.43 -12.87
C PHE A 381 -13.70 4.37 -13.61
N TRP A 382 -14.08 4.06 -14.83
CA TRP A 382 -13.39 3.26 -15.85
C TRP A 382 -13.59 3.89 -17.22
N ASP A 383 -12.62 3.74 -18.09
CA ASP A 383 -12.81 4.01 -19.50
C ASP A 383 -13.51 2.83 -20.20
N ILE A 384 -14.32 3.11 -21.19
CA ILE A 384 -15.07 2.11 -21.97
C ILE A 384 -14.14 1.32 -22.89
N THR A 385 -14.56 0.11 -23.30
CA THR A 385 -13.80 -0.72 -24.25
C THR A 385 -14.10 -0.32 -25.69
N GLU A 386 -15.38 -0.14 -26.03
CA GLU A 386 -15.84 0.26 -27.37
C GLU A 386 -17.03 1.19 -27.27
N GLY A 387 -17.31 1.96 -28.32
CA GLY A 387 -18.39 2.95 -28.39
C GLY A 387 -18.00 4.30 -27.79
N GLN A 388 -18.98 5.08 -27.36
CA GLN A 388 -18.74 6.34 -26.64
C GLN A 388 -19.87 6.68 -25.66
N ILE A 389 -19.53 7.48 -24.64
CA ILE A 389 -20.49 8.11 -23.74
C ILE A 389 -20.25 9.61 -23.83
N CYS A 390 -21.31 10.36 -24.13
CA CYS A 390 -21.25 11.82 -24.23
C CYS A 390 -22.08 12.47 -23.12
N MET A 391 -21.68 13.66 -22.68
CA MET A 391 -22.46 14.58 -21.85
C MET A 391 -22.55 15.92 -22.57
N GLY A 392 -23.76 16.43 -22.80
CA GLY A 392 -23.97 17.70 -23.54
C GLY A 392 -23.31 17.72 -24.93
N GLY A 393 -23.30 16.57 -25.63
CA GLY A 393 -22.68 16.40 -26.95
C GLY A 393 -21.16 16.22 -26.92
N VAL A 394 -20.49 16.27 -25.74
CA VAL A 394 -19.05 16.11 -25.64
C VAL A 394 -18.73 14.71 -25.07
N PRO A 395 -17.84 13.91 -25.72
CA PRO A 395 -17.38 12.65 -25.19
C PRO A 395 -16.73 12.79 -23.78
N LEU A 396 -17.05 11.90 -22.84
CA LEU A 396 -16.58 12.01 -21.45
C LEU A 396 -15.04 12.03 -21.33
N ASN A 397 -14.32 11.38 -22.22
CA ASN A 397 -12.86 11.38 -22.24
C ASN A 397 -12.25 12.71 -22.74
N GLN A 398 -13.05 13.60 -23.29
CA GLN A 398 -12.65 14.95 -23.70
C GLN A 398 -13.04 16.03 -22.67
N ILE A 399 -13.74 15.66 -21.60
CA ILE A 399 -14.06 16.55 -20.48
C ILE A 399 -12.98 16.35 -19.40
N PRO A 400 -12.34 17.44 -18.89
CA PRO A 400 -11.44 17.32 -17.74
C PRO A 400 -12.13 16.60 -16.58
N LEU A 401 -11.42 15.66 -15.93
CA LEU A 401 -12.02 14.81 -14.88
C LEU A 401 -12.56 15.66 -13.71
N SER A 402 -11.86 16.74 -13.36
CA SER A 402 -12.33 17.71 -12.35
C SER A 402 -13.65 18.35 -12.72
N ASP A 403 -13.80 18.74 -14.01
CA ASP A 403 -14.99 19.39 -14.51
C ASP A 403 -16.16 18.39 -14.58
N LEU A 404 -15.90 17.19 -15.10
CA LEU A 404 -16.89 16.10 -15.11
C LEU A 404 -17.39 15.78 -13.69
N MET A 405 -16.46 15.64 -12.73
CA MET A 405 -16.81 15.38 -11.33
C MET A 405 -17.60 16.53 -10.70
N SER A 406 -17.40 17.78 -11.13
CA SER A 406 -18.20 18.91 -10.66
C SER A 406 -19.65 18.84 -11.12
N GLN A 407 -19.91 18.25 -12.30
CA GLN A 407 -21.25 18.13 -12.90
C GLN A 407 -22.07 16.97 -12.34
N ILE A 408 -21.49 16.02 -11.60
CA ILE A 408 -22.17 14.79 -11.17
C ILE A 408 -22.19 14.67 -9.65
N SER A 409 -23.37 14.45 -9.07
CA SER A 409 -23.55 13.95 -7.71
C SER A 409 -23.91 12.46 -7.76
N PHE A 410 -23.07 11.61 -7.19
CA PHE A 410 -23.27 10.16 -7.14
C PHE A 410 -23.57 9.68 -5.72
N VAL A 411 -24.78 9.22 -5.49
CA VAL A 411 -25.21 8.62 -4.21
C VAL A 411 -25.19 7.10 -4.37
N THR A 412 -24.27 6.45 -3.67
CA THR A 412 -24.06 5.00 -3.73
C THR A 412 -24.87 4.27 -2.65
N GLN A 413 -25.14 2.98 -2.88
CA GLN A 413 -25.78 2.08 -1.93
C GLN A 413 -25.05 2.04 -0.57
N ASN A 414 -23.73 1.90 -0.61
CA ASN A 414 -22.89 1.89 0.58
C ASN A 414 -22.49 3.31 0.97
N THR A 415 -23.10 3.81 2.04
CA THR A 415 -22.79 5.14 2.58
C THR A 415 -21.45 5.15 3.30
N PHE A 416 -20.53 6.02 2.85
CA PHE A 416 -19.24 6.21 3.51
C PHE A 416 -19.15 7.60 4.16
N LEU A 417 -18.90 7.62 5.45
CA LEU A 417 -18.63 8.84 6.22
C LEU A 417 -17.22 8.79 6.77
N PHE A 418 -16.49 9.89 6.61
CA PHE A 418 -15.14 10.03 7.13
C PHE A 418 -15.16 10.22 8.65
N LYS A 419 -14.10 9.78 9.33
CA LYS A 419 -13.89 10.04 10.77
C LYS A 419 -13.55 11.51 11.02
N LYS A 420 -14.52 12.35 10.72
CA LYS A 420 -14.50 13.81 10.91
C LYS A 420 -15.82 14.24 11.53
N SER A 421 -15.99 15.54 11.79
CA SER A 421 -17.28 16.07 12.23
C SER A 421 -18.37 15.84 11.17
N ILE A 422 -19.63 15.87 11.58
CA ILE A 422 -20.78 15.84 10.65
C ILE A 422 -20.70 17.07 9.72
N ARG A 423 -20.36 18.24 10.27
CA ARG A 423 -20.06 19.46 9.50
C ARG A 423 -19.09 19.18 8.37
N ASP A 424 -17.89 18.67 8.69
CA ASP A 424 -16.86 18.39 7.69
C ASP A 424 -17.32 17.39 6.63
N ASN A 425 -18.13 16.40 7.04
CA ASN A 425 -18.68 15.41 6.11
C ASN A 425 -19.67 16.02 5.12
N ILE A 426 -20.51 16.99 5.54
CA ILE A 426 -21.44 17.67 4.65
C ILE A 426 -20.71 18.67 3.75
N MET A 427 -19.79 19.47 4.34
CA MET A 427 -18.98 20.46 3.62
C MET A 427 -18.07 19.87 2.54
N MET A 428 -17.82 18.56 2.53
CA MET A 428 -17.15 17.91 1.40
C MET A 428 -17.91 18.04 0.08
N GLY A 429 -19.21 18.30 0.09
CA GLY A 429 -20.00 18.59 -1.10
C GLY A 429 -19.59 19.89 -1.78
N ASN A 430 -19.36 20.92 -1.00
CA ASN A 430 -18.84 22.22 -1.43
C ASN A 430 -18.03 22.85 -0.28
N PRO A 431 -16.69 22.78 -0.33
CA PRO A 431 -15.83 23.33 0.72
C PRO A 431 -15.92 24.86 0.88
N GLU A 432 -16.37 25.58 -0.13
CA GLU A 432 -16.51 27.05 -0.14
C GLU A 432 -17.91 27.52 0.33
N ALA A 433 -18.83 26.58 0.62
CA ALA A 433 -20.17 26.91 1.06
C ALA A 433 -20.16 27.57 2.45
N THR A 434 -21.14 28.44 2.69
CA THR A 434 -21.35 29.06 3.99
C THR A 434 -21.97 28.06 4.99
N GLU A 435 -21.94 28.42 6.27
CA GLU A 435 -22.56 27.60 7.32
C GLU A 435 -24.08 27.53 7.16
N GLU A 436 -24.70 28.64 6.71
CA GLU A 436 -26.12 28.71 6.43
C GLU A 436 -26.53 27.77 5.28
N GLU A 437 -25.74 27.75 4.19
CA GLU A 437 -25.96 26.82 3.06
C GLU A 437 -25.83 25.37 3.49
N MET A 438 -24.82 25.04 4.29
CA MET A 438 -24.62 23.70 4.85
C MET A 438 -25.80 23.29 5.74
N MET A 439 -26.28 24.19 6.62
CA MET A 439 -27.42 23.90 7.47
C MET A 439 -28.73 23.77 6.65
N GLN A 440 -28.88 24.57 5.57
CA GLN A 440 -30.02 24.45 4.68
C GLN A 440 -30.00 23.09 3.96
N ALA A 441 -28.85 22.67 3.41
CA ALA A 441 -28.70 21.36 2.81
C ALA A 441 -29.02 20.21 3.79
N ALA A 442 -28.65 20.38 5.07
CA ALA A 442 -29.00 19.41 6.12
C ALA A 442 -30.52 19.38 6.42
N LYS A 443 -31.21 20.52 6.35
CA LYS A 443 -32.66 20.60 6.48
C LYS A 443 -33.36 19.93 5.27
N ASP A 444 -32.90 20.24 4.07
CA ASP A 444 -33.42 19.66 2.82
C ASP A 444 -33.22 18.14 2.77
N ALA A 445 -32.11 17.64 3.35
CA ALA A 445 -31.85 16.20 3.54
C ALA A 445 -32.57 15.60 4.76
N VAL A 446 -33.42 16.35 5.46
CA VAL A 446 -34.13 15.91 6.66
C VAL A 446 -33.20 15.32 7.73
N CYS A 447 -32.00 15.89 7.88
CA CYS A 447 -31.02 15.42 8.86
C CYS A 447 -30.71 16.44 9.97
N HIS A 448 -31.11 17.70 9.83
CA HIS A 448 -30.87 18.76 10.80
C HIS A 448 -31.31 18.42 12.21
N ASP A 449 -32.57 17.96 12.38
CA ASP A 449 -33.17 17.75 13.69
C ASP A 449 -32.50 16.63 14.49
N PHE A 450 -32.11 15.53 13.86
CA PHE A 450 -31.37 14.50 14.59
C PHE A 450 -29.94 14.92 14.88
N ILE A 451 -29.28 15.70 13.99
CA ILE A 451 -27.96 16.23 14.24
C ILE A 451 -27.97 17.14 15.47
N MET A 452 -28.98 18.03 15.60
CA MET A 452 -29.10 18.92 16.75
C MET A 452 -29.40 18.21 18.07
N ARG A 453 -29.91 16.98 18.03
CA ARG A 453 -30.10 16.14 19.22
C ARG A 453 -28.83 15.45 19.69
N LEU A 454 -27.78 15.43 18.87
CA LEU A 454 -26.47 14.89 19.26
C LEU A 454 -25.76 15.85 20.25
N PRO A 455 -24.96 15.34 21.19
CA PRO A 455 -24.34 16.16 22.25
C PRO A 455 -23.52 17.36 21.76
N LYS A 456 -22.93 17.26 20.56
CA LYS A 456 -22.13 18.32 19.94
C LYS A 456 -22.72 18.83 18.62
N GLY A 457 -23.99 18.50 18.31
CA GLY A 457 -24.62 18.89 17.06
C GLY A 457 -23.76 18.56 15.84
N TYR A 458 -23.56 19.53 14.95
CA TYR A 458 -22.74 19.39 13.74
C TYR A 458 -21.27 19.10 14.02
N ASP A 459 -20.74 19.44 15.19
CA ASP A 459 -19.34 19.19 15.55
C ASP A 459 -19.12 17.78 16.14
N THR A 460 -20.18 16.95 16.14
CA THR A 460 -20.08 15.54 16.52
C THR A 460 -19.17 14.79 15.54
N VAL A 461 -18.08 14.21 16.04
CA VAL A 461 -17.13 13.41 15.25
C VAL A 461 -17.71 12.01 15.04
N ILE A 462 -17.69 11.55 13.80
CA ILE A 462 -18.14 10.22 13.43
C ILE A 462 -17.01 9.22 13.69
N ASP A 463 -17.18 8.42 14.73
CA ASP A 463 -16.24 7.37 15.13
C ASP A 463 -16.98 6.06 15.48
N LYS A 464 -16.29 5.12 16.15
CA LYS A 464 -16.89 3.85 16.57
C LYS A 464 -17.92 4.00 17.70
N GLU A 465 -17.87 5.11 18.44
CA GLU A 465 -18.75 5.39 19.58
C GLU A 465 -20.03 6.11 19.13
N THR A 466 -19.96 6.86 18.02
CA THR A 466 -21.10 7.55 17.42
C THR A 466 -22.00 6.57 16.71
N LYS A 467 -23.09 6.14 17.38
CA LYS A 467 -24.06 5.16 16.87
C LYS A 467 -25.09 5.84 15.96
N LEU A 468 -24.71 6.17 14.71
CA LEU A 468 -25.69 6.56 13.70
C LEU A 468 -26.33 5.35 13.04
N SER A 469 -27.65 5.38 12.88
CA SER A 469 -28.41 4.39 12.10
C SER A 469 -28.00 4.45 10.61
N GLY A 470 -28.36 3.40 9.85
CA GLY A 470 -28.13 3.38 8.39
C GLY A 470 -28.81 4.55 7.69
N GLY A 471 -30.06 4.85 8.04
CA GLY A 471 -30.83 5.95 7.47
C GLY A 471 -30.25 7.34 7.82
N GLU A 472 -29.75 7.53 9.06
CA GLU A 472 -29.09 8.79 9.45
C GLU A 472 -27.79 9.03 8.65
N LYS A 473 -26.96 8.00 8.48
CA LYS A 473 -25.76 8.07 7.63
C LYS A 473 -26.10 8.42 6.19
N GLN A 474 -27.15 7.82 5.66
CA GLN A 474 -27.61 8.06 4.30
C GLN A 474 -28.10 9.50 4.11
N ARG A 475 -28.89 10.05 5.06
CA ARG A 475 -29.32 11.45 5.01
C ARG A 475 -28.16 12.44 5.10
N ILE A 476 -27.11 12.17 5.88
CA ILE A 476 -25.88 12.98 5.88
C ILE A 476 -25.22 12.94 4.48
N THR A 477 -25.19 11.77 3.82
CA THR A 477 -24.65 11.64 2.47
C THR A 477 -25.49 12.39 1.44
N LEU A 478 -26.82 12.40 1.61
CA LEU A 478 -27.72 13.22 0.77
C LEU A 478 -27.51 14.72 1.02
N ALA A 479 -27.32 15.18 2.26
CA ALA A 479 -26.98 16.57 2.55
C ALA A 479 -25.70 16.99 1.83
N ARG A 480 -24.68 16.12 1.79
CA ARG A 480 -23.45 16.33 0.98
C ARG A 480 -23.76 16.49 -0.50
N ALA A 481 -24.62 15.65 -1.06
CA ALA A 481 -25.01 15.70 -2.48
C ALA A 481 -25.86 16.94 -2.80
N ILE A 482 -26.76 17.35 -1.91
CA ILE A 482 -27.57 18.58 -2.04
C ILE A 482 -26.66 19.81 -2.01
N LEU A 483 -25.73 19.88 -1.05
CA LEU A 483 -24.78 21.00 -0.92
C LEU A 483 -23.87 21.13 -2.13
N LYS A 484 -23.50 20.00 -2.77
CA LYS A 484 -22.74 19.99 -4.01
C LYS A 484 -23.50 20.63 -5.17
N ASN A 485 -24.81 20.50 -5.19
CA ASN A 485 -25.74 21.06 -6.16
C ASN A 485 -25.36 20.80 -7.63
N ALA A 486 -24.84 19.61 -7.94
CA ALA A 486 -24.49 19.23 -9.32
C ALA A 486 -25.74 19.09 -10.19
N PRO A 487 -25.66 19.44 -11.50
CA PRO A 487 -26.78 19.34 -12.43
C PRO A 487 -27.20 17.92 -12.79
N VAL A 488 -26.27 16.96 -12.67
CA VAL A 488 -26.53 15.53 -12.89
C VAL A 488 -26.51 14.80 -11.56
N VAL A 489 -27.53 14.00 -11.30
CA VAL A 489 -27.65 13.16 -10.08
C VAL A 489 -27.76 11.70 -10.47
N ILE A 490 -26.90 10.85 -9.90
CA ILE A 490 -26.94 9.40 -10.07
C ILE A 490 -27.26 8.78 -8.72
N LEU A 491 -28.34 7.98 -8.66
CA LEU A 491 -28.84 7.32 -7.48
C LEU A 491 -28.72 5.80 -7.65
N ASP A 492 -27.78 5.16 -6.96
CA ASP A 492 -27.60 3.69 -6.97
C ASP A 492 -28.16 3.09 -5.69
N GLU A 493 -29.33 2.44 -5.78
CA GLU A 493 -30.04 1.76 -4.65
C GLU A 493 -30.16 2.63 -3.39
N ALA A 494 -30.40 3.93 -3.55
CA ALA A 494 -30.41 4.89 -2.44
C ALA A 494 -31.44 4.62 -1.33
N THR A 495 -32.27 3.58 -1.45
CA THR A 495 -33.37 3.26 -0.52
C THR A 495 -33.33 1.84 0.06
N ALA A 496 -32.23 1.07 -0.15
CA ALA A 496 -32.11 -0.28 0.40
C ALA A 496 -31.89 -0.27 1.93
N TYR A 497 -32.54 -1.18 2.67
CA TYR A 497 -32.34 -1.42 4.12
C TYR A 497 -32.79 -0.31 5.09
N ILE A 498 -33.86 0.42 4.80
CA ILE A 498 -34.37 1.48 5.67
C ILE A 498 -35.71 1.07 6.30
N ASP A 499 -35.86 1.36 7.61
CA ASP A 499 -37.13 1.19 8.34
C ASP A 499 -38.22 2.09 7.74
N ALA A 500 -39.49 1.64 7.76
CA ALA A 500 -40.61 2.35 7.15
C ALA A 500 -40.73 3.82 7.58
N ASP A 501 -40.47 4.14 8.85
CA ASP A 501 -40.53 5.52 9.38
C ASP A 501 -39.44 6.44 8.78
N ASN A 502 -38.31 5.90 8.34
CA ASN A 502 -37.23 6.63 7.71
C ASN A 502 -37.36 6.72 6.17
N GLU A 503 -38.24 5.91 5.57
CA GLU A 503 -38.44 5.87 4.12
C GLU A 503 -39.05 7.16 3.60
N ASP A 504 -40.11 7.67 4.23
CA ASP A 504 -40.77 8.93 3.84
C ASP A 504 -39.81 10.12 3.94
N LEU A 505 -38.98 10.14 4.99
CA LEU A 505 -37.97 11.20 5.17
C LEU A 505 -36.90 11.17 4.06
N LEU A 506 -36.49 9.96 3.67
CA LEU A 506 -35.53 9.77 2.60
C LEU A 506 -36.09 10.14 1.23
N GLN A 507 -37.36 9.77 0.95
CA GLN A 507 -38.03 10.13 -0.31
C GLN A 507 -38.15 11.65 -0.46
N LYS A 508 -38.46 12.38 0.61
CA LYS A 508 -38.47 13.85 0.61
C LYS A 508 -37.10 14.44 0.27
N ALA A 509 -36.02 13.89 0.87
CA ALA A 509 -34.67 14.34 0.59
C ALA A 509 -34.23 14.03 -0.86
N LEU A 510 -34.62 12.85 -1.38
CA LEU A 510 -34.35 12.47 -2.77
C LEU A 510 -35.11 13.35 -3.77
N ALA A 511 -36.41 13.63 -3.52
CA ALA A 511 -37.20 14.55 -4.34
C ALA A 511 -36.55 15.94 -4.38
N LYS A 512 -36.09 16.45 -3.24
CA LYS A 512 -35.40 17.74 -3.18
C LYS A 512 -34.07 17.74 -3.93
N LEU A 513 -33.29 16.64 -3.81
CA LEU A 513 -32.03 16.49 -4.55
C LEU A 513 -32.25 16.46 -6.07
N SER A 514 -33.36 15.87 -6.52
CA SER A 514 -33.68 15.65 -7.94
C SER A 514 -34.35 16.84 -8.63
N GLU A 515 -34.81 17.83 -7.89
CA GLU A 515 -35.61 18.96 -8.41
C GLU A 515 -34.85 19.75 -9.49
N GLY A 516 -35.38 19.77 -10.72
CA GLY A 516 -34.81 20.49 -11.84
C GLY A 516 -33.48 19.95 -12.39
N LYS A 517 -33.13 18.69 -12.09
CA LYS A 517 -31.87 18.10 -12.50
C LYS A 517 -32.03 16.91 -13.44
N THR A 518 -30.97 16.56 -14.15
CA THR A 518 -30.86 15.33 -14.92
C THR A 518 -30.59 14.18 -13.96
N VAL A 519 -31.50 13.22 -13.84
CA VAL A 519 -31.43 12.16 -12.82
C VAL A 519 -31.38 10.79 -13.46
N LEU A 520 -30.40 9.98 -13.05
CA LEU A 520 -30.33 8.56 -13.36
C LEU A 520 -30.56 7.76 -12.09
N VAL A 521 -31.64 6.99 -12.01
CA VAL A 521 -31.99 6.14 -10.86
C VAL A 521 -31.77 4.68 -11.22
N ILE A 522 -30.93 3.97 -10.45
CA ILE A 522 -30.94 2.50 -10.46
C ILE A 522 -32.00 2.05 -9.47
N ALA A 523 -33.11 1.59 -10.02
CA ALA A 523 -34.30 1.35 -9.21
C ALA A 523 -34.41 -0.11 -8.77
N HIS A 524 -34.64 -0.29 -7.47
CA HIS A 524 -35.04 -1.55 -6.85
C HIS A 524 -36.44 -1.46 -6.21
N ARG A 525 -37.12 -0.31 -6.32
CA ARG A 525 -38.48 -0.08 -5.80
C ARG A 525 -39.41 0.49 -6.87
N LEU A 526 -40.62 -0.02 -6.88
CA LEU A 526 -41.69 0.31 -7.82
C LEU A 526 -42.08 1.77 -7.89
N SER A 527 -42.15 2.47 -6.74
CA SER A 527 -42.59 3.86 -6.69
C SER A 527 -41.69 4.79 -7.49
N SER A 528 -40.38 4.56 -7.44
CA SER A 528 -39.38 5.36 -8.16
C SER A 528 -39.38 5.10 -9.67
N ILE A 529 -39.93 3.96 -10.13
CA ILE A 529 -39.95 3.56 -11.55
C ILE A 529 -41.16 4.15 -12.27
N LYS A 530 -42.33 4.11 -11.61
CA LYS A 530 -43.61 4.49 -12.22
C LYS A 530 -43.65 5.94 -12.64
N GLU A 531 -43.02 6.83 -11.87
CA GLU A 531 -43.02 8.28 -12.10
C GLU A 531 -41.83 8.75 -12.95
N ALA A 532 -40.95 7.85 -13.40
CA ALA A 532 -39.81 8.21 -14.25
C ALA A 532 -40.26 8.63 -15.64
N ASP A 533 -39.66 9.71 -16.17
CA ASP A 533 -39.93 10.20 -17.55
C ASP A 533 -39.52 9.16 -18.60
N SER A 534 -38.49 8.36 -18.31
CA SER A 534 -37.98 7.27 -19.15
C SER A 534 -37.48 6.10 -18.33
N ILE A 535 -37.72 4.90 -18.80
CA ILE A 535 -37.24 3.66 -18.19
C ILE A 535 -36.42 2.91 -19.23
N VAL A 536 -35.22 2.48 -18.86
CA VAL A 536 -34.31 1.67 -19.69
C VAL A 536 -34.24 0.28 -19.09
N VAL A 537 -34.65 -0.73 -19.85
CA VAL A 537 -34.65 -2.13 -19.41
C VAL A 537 -33.36 -2.80 -19.86
N LEU A 538 -32.54 -3.21 -18.88
CA LEU A 538 -31.28 -3.90 -19.08
C LEU A 538 -31.39 -5.39 -18.74
N GLU A 539 -30.98 -6.25 -19.66
CA GLU A 539 -30.88 -7.69 -19.45
C GLU A 539 -29.59 -8.25 -20.03
N GLN A 540 -28.83 -9.01 -19.25
CA GLN A 540 -27.57 -9.65 -19.65
C GLN A 540 -26.56 -8.70 -20.33
N GLY A 541 -26.54 -7.43 -19.89
CA GLY A 541 -25.64 -6.40 -20.42
C GLY A 541 -26.11 -5.73 -21.69
N LYS A 542 -27.37 -5.89 -22.11
CA LYS A 542 -27.96 -5.25 -23.29
C LYS A 542 -29.18 -4.45 -22.91
N VAL A 543 -29.45 -3.39 -23.65
CA VAL A 543 -30.73 -2.67 -23.60
C VAL A 543 -31.75 -3.47 -24.40
N ILE A 544 -32.85 -3.88 -23.74
CA ILE A 544 -33.93 -4.61 -24.38
C ILE A 544 -34.97 -3.68 -24.93
N ASP A 545 -35.39 -2.67 -24.12
CA ASP A 545 -36.37 -1.66 -24.51
C ASP A 545 -36.20 -0.38 -23.69
N CYS A 546 -36.72 0.74 -24.19
CA CYS A 546 -36.75 2.03 -23.52
C CYS A 546 -38.11 2.67 -23.70
N GLY A 547 -38.66 3.30 -22.66
CA GLY A 547 -39.94 4.02 -22.76
C GLY A 547 -40.49 4.42 -21.41
N THR A 548 -41.76 4.87 -21.43
CA THR A 548 -42.52 5.14 -20.20
C THR A 548 -43.07 3.84 -19.59
N HIS A 549 -43.47 3.87 -18.33
CA HIS A 549 -44.09 2.74 -17.63
C HIS A 549 -45.25 2.13 -18.44
N ASP A 550 -46.22 2.99 -18.87
CA ASP A 550 -47.41 2.56 -19.60
C ASP A 550 -47.08 1.95 -20.99
N GLY A 551 -45.99 2.41 -21.61
CA GLY A 551 -45.52 1.84 -22.86
C GLY A 551 -44.88 0.48 -22.68
N LEU A 552 -44.01 0.33 -21.70
CA LEU A 552 -43.23 -0.88 -21.47
C LEU A 552 -44.08 -2.02 -20.90
N ILE A 553 -45.04 -1.72 -20.03
CA ILE A 553 -45.93 -2.73 -19.44
C ILE A 553 -46.76 -3.47 -20.49
N ASN A 554 -46.98 -2.85 -21.65
CA ASN A 554 -47.77 -3.42 -22.74
C ASN A 554 -46.97 -4.15 -23.81
N ARG A 555 -45.62 -3.93 -23.90
CA ARG A 555 -44.83 -4.45 -25.02
C ARG A 555 -43.54 -5.18 -24.63
N CYS A 556 -43.01 -4.96 -23.42
CA CYS A 556 -41.73 -5.51 -22.97
C CYS A 556 -41.94 -6.65 -21.96
N SER A 557 -41.87 -7.90 -22.41
CA SER A 557 -42.08 -9.08 -21.54
C SER A 557 -41.14 -9.11 -20.32
N PRO A 558 -39.81 -8.87 -20.44
CA PRO A 558 -38.93 -8.82 -19.26
C PRO A 558 -39.33 -7.75 -18.24
N TYR A 559 -39.89 -6.62 -18.70
CA TYR A 559 -40.40 -5.57 -17.81
C TYR A 559 -41.69 -6.00 -17.11
N GLN A 560 -42.62 -6.65 -17.84
CA GLN A 560 -43.87 -7.21 -17.28
C GLN A 560 -43.58 -8.22 -16.18
N ASP A 561 -42.68 -9.16 -16.43
CA ASP A 561 -42.30 -10.21 -15.47
C ASP A 561 -41.71 -9.60 -14.20
N MET A 562 -40.83 -8.63 -14.39
CA MET A 562 -40.19 -7.91 -13.27
C MET A 562 -41.24 -7.11 -12.49
N TRP A 563 -42.15 -6.42 -13.16
CA TRP A 563 -43.24 -5.66 -12.52
C TRP A 563 -44.20 -6.57 -11.73
N ALA A 564 -44.62 -7.69 -12.31
CA ALA A 564 -45.44 -8.68 -11.64
C ALA A 564 -44.79 -9.25 -10.36
N ALA A 565 -43.50 -9.53 -10.44
CA ALA A 565 -42.74 -9.99 -9.27
C ALA A 565 -42.68 -8.94 -8.15
N PHE A 566 -42.57 -7.66 -8.51
CA PHE A 566 -42.63 -6.56 -7.55
C PHE A 566 -43.97 -6.41 -6.90
N GLU A 567 -45.06 -6.45 -7.68
CA GLU A 567 -46.45 -6.36 -7.12
C GLU A 567 -46.76 -7.49 -6.15
N GLN A 568 -46.33 -8.71 -6.48
CA GLN A 568 -46.46 -9.85 -5.57
C GLN A 568 -45.69 -9.65 -4.25
N SER A 569 -44.49 -9.10 -4.30
CA SER A 569 -43.67 -8.82 -3.13
C SER A 569 -44.31 -7.77 -2.21
N ASP A 570 -44.92 -6.72 -2.78
CA ASP A 570 -45.60 -5.67 -2.02
C ASP A 570 -46.90 -6.16 -1.37
N GLN A 571 -47.67 -6.99 -2.08
CA GLN A 571 -48.88 -7.64 -1.52
C GLN A 571 -48.54 -8.59 -0.36
N TRP A 572 -47.40 -9.26 -0.40
CA TRP A 572 -46.96 -10.15 0.69
C TRP A 572 -46.63 -9.38 1.97
N LYS A 573 -46.11 -8.15 1.85
CA LYS A 573 -45.87 -7.27 3.00
C LYS A 573 -47.14 -6.77 3.66
N MET A 574 -48.24 -6.56 2.89
CA MET A 574 -49.53 -6.15 3.44
C MET A 574 -50.36 -7.31 4.01
N GLY A 575 -50.15 -8.53 3.52
CA GLY A 575 -50.86 -9.73 4.01
C GLY A 575 -50.42 -10.27 5.36
N GLY A 576 -49.25 -9.88 5.85
CA GLY A 576 -48.69 -10.32 7.13
C GLY A 576 -49.18 -9.58 8.38
N VAL A 577 -50.04 -8.57 8.23
CA VAL A 577 -50.55 -7.74 9.36
C VAL A 577 -51.96 -8.19 9.84
N ASN A 578 -52.58 -9.15 9.17
CA ASN A 578 -53.92 -9.67 9.52
C ASN A 578 -53.91 -11.20 9.78
N ALA A 579 -52.96 -11.67 10.60
CA ALA A 579 -53.03 -13.03 11.15
C ALA A 579 -52.72 -13.02 12.65
#